data_2f4a566cf0690e77b47ef8efa0f86faa
#
_entry.id   2f4a566cf0690e77b47ef8efa0f86faa
#
_cell.length_a   1.000
_cell.length_b   1.000
_cell.length_c   1.000
_cell.angle_alpha   90.00
_cell.angle_beta   90.00
_cell.angle_gamma   90.00
#
_symmetry.space_group_name_H-M   'P 1'
#
loop_
_entity.id
_entity.type
_entity.pdbx_description
1 polymer ?
#
loop_
_entity_poly.entity_id
_entity_poly.type
_entity_poly.pdbx_seq_one_letter_code
_entity_poly.pdbx_strand_id
1 'polypeptide(L)'
;MSQASRTATAALAAVAAAGLGALAWGTLVERNRFTLRRETVPVLEPGARPLTVLHISDLHMAPWQRAKQEWIRGLAVYEPDLIVDTGDNLGHERGLEGVEYALEPFRGIPGVFVNGSNDYHGPMLKNPFTYFTGPSEKHHEPVNLDTRGMESFFESLGWLNLNNTARAMTIKGSRLEFVGVND
;
A
#
# COMPACT_ATOMS: atom_id res chain seq x y z
N MET A 1 -46.24 -0.36 -25.53
CA MET A 1 -45.26 0.57 -24.94
C MET A 1 -45.20 1.82 -25.81
N SER A 2 -45.35 2.99 -25.19
CA SER A 2 -45.26 4.27 -25.92
C SER A 2 -43.80 4.54 -26.34
N GLN A 3 -43.62 5.39 -27.36
CA GLN A 3 -42.28 5.78 -27.81
C GLN A 3 -41.46 6.42 -26.65
N ALA A 4 -42.13 7.20 -25.79
CA ALA A 4 -41.50 7.81 -24.61
C ALA A 4 -40.98 6.75 -23.61
N SER A 5 -41.71 5.64 -23.40
CA SER A 5 -41.23 4.57 -22.51
C SER A 5 -40.02 3.82 -23.08
N ARG A 6 -39.96 3.62 -24.39
CA ARG A 6 -38.78 3.01 -25.05
C ARG A 6 -37.54 3.90 -24.94
N THR A 7 -37.69 5.21 -25.12
CA THR A 7 -36.59 6.17 -24.99
C THR A 7 -36.07 6.23 -23.56
N ALA A 8 -36.97 6.25 -22.56
CA ALA A 8 -36.58 6.22 -21.15
C ALA A 8 -35.83 4.92 -20.78
N THR A 9 -36.33 3.76 -21.25
CA THR A 9 -35.64 2.47 -21.01
C THR A 9 -34.27 2.44 -21.67
N ALA A 10 -34.16 2.94 -22.92
CA ALA A 10 -32.87 3.01 -23.62
C ALA A 10 -31.87 3.94 -22.91
N ALA A 11 -32.32 5.09 -22.41
CA ALA A 11 -31.48 6.01 -21.64
C ALA A 11 -31.01 5.38 -20.33
N LEU A 12 -31.88 4.70 -19.58
CA LEU A 12 -31.48 3.99 -18.36
C LEU A 12 -30.48 2.86 -18.64
N ALA A 13 -30.69 2.09 -19.70
CA ALA A 13 -29.79 1.04 -20.11
C ALA A 13 -28.39 1.60 -20.49
N ALA A 14 -28.34 2.74 -21.17
CA ALA A 14 -27.10 3.39 -21.52
C ALA A 14 -26.33 3.89 -20.28
N VAL A 15 -27.03 4.49 -19.31
CA VAL A 15 -26.43 4.92 -18.03
C VAL A 15 -25.91 3.72 -17.24
N ALA A 16 -26.68 2.65 -17.16
CA ALA A 16 -26.26 1.41 -16.48
C ALA A 16 -25.03 0.79 -17.15
N ALA A 17 -25.01 0.73 -18.48
CA ALA A 17 -23.87 0.20 -19.23
C ALA A 17 -22.60 1.05 -19.04
N ALA A 18 -22.73 2.39 -19.03
CA ALA A 18 -21.63 3.30 -18.76
C ALA A 18 -21.09 3.13 -17.33
N GLY A 19 -21.99 2.99 -16.33
CA GLY A 19 -21.60 2.75 -14.94
C GLY A 19 -20.88 1.41 -14.75
N LEU A 20 -21.38 0.34 -15.36
CA LEU A 20 -20.73 -0.98 -15.35
C LEU A 20 -19.38 -0.94 -16.06
N GLY A 21 -19.28 -0.23 -17.19
CA GLY A 21 -18.02 -0.05 -17.92
C GLY A 21 -16.97 0.70 -17.08
N ALA A 22 -17.37 1.79 -16.42
CA ALA A 22 -16.49 2.55 -15.53
C ALA A 22 -16.03 1.71 -14.33
N LEU A 23 -16.93 0.95 -13.72
CA LEU A 23 -16.61 0.04 -12.62
C LEU A 23 -15.62 -1.05 -13.07
N ALA A 24 -15.87 -1.68 -14.22
CA ALA A 24 -14.98 -2.69 -14.77
C ALA A 24 -13.60 -2.11 -15.09
N TRP A 25 -13.53 -0.91 -15.67
CA TRP A 25 -12.28 -0.23 -15.92
C TRP A 25 -11.49 0.04 -14.63
N GLY A 26 -12.11 0.66 -13.61
CA GLY A 26 -11.47 0.96 -12.32
C GLY A 26 -10.98 -0.30 -11.61
N THR A 27 -11.79 -1.37 -11.62
CA THR A 27 -11.46 -2.61 -10.90
C THR A 27 -10.47 -3.53 -11.63
N LEU A 28 -10.46 -3.55 -12.96
CA LEU A 28 -9.66 -4.50 -13.73
C LEU A 28 -8.43 -3.87 -14.37
N VAL A 29 -8.49 -2.57 -14.71
CA VAL A 29 -7.42 -1.89 -15.43
C VAL A 29 -6.70 -0.89 -14.55
N GLU A 30 -7.41 0.10 -14.01
CA GLU A 30 -6.80 1.24 -13.32
C GLU A 30 -6.03 0.83 -12.07
N ARG A 31 -6.56 -0.08 -11.27
CA ARG A 31 -5.89 -0.59 -10.06
C ARG A 31 -4.56 -1.31 -10.33
N ASN A 32 -4.29 -1.70 -11.59
CA ASN A 32 -3.05 -2.36 -12.00
C ASN A 32 -2.11 -1.43 -12.77
N ARG A 33 -2.45 -0.14 -12.91
CA ARG A 33 -1.60 0.84 -13.58
C ARG A 33 -0.71 1.53 -12.56
N PHE A 34 0.33 0.84 -12.13
CA PHE A 34 1.30 1.37 -11.18
C PHE A 34 2.12 2.50 -11.80
N THR A 35 2.42 3.53 -11.02
CA THR A 35 3.17 4.70 -11.48
C THR A 35 4.23 5.07 -10.46
N LEU A 36 5.47 5.20 -10.91
CA LEU A 36 6.54 5.75 -10.10
C LEU A 36 6.49 7.29 -10.15
N ARG A 37 6.32 7.92 -9.00
CA ARG A 37 6.47 9.37 -8.85
C ARG A 37 7.87 9.69 -8.40
N ARG A 38 8.44 10.76 -8.93
CA ARG A 38 9.77 11.24 -8.55
C ARG A 38 9.65 12.69 -8.11
N GLU A 39 10.13 12.94 -6.90
CA GLU A 39 10.13 14.25 -6.28
C GLU A 39 11.53 14.56 -5.76
N THR A 40 11.94 15.81 -5.87
CA THR A 40 13.21 16.28 -5.29
C THR A 40 12.89 17.20 -4.12
N VAL A 41 13.35 16.82 -2.93
CA VAL A 41 13.09 17.55 -1.68
C VAL A 41 14.41 18.06 -1.12
N PRO A 42 14.64 19.39 -1.05
CA PRO A 42 15.88 19.98 -0.55
C PRO A 42 15.88 20.04 0.98
N VAL A 43 16.10 18.91 1.65
CA VAL A 43 16.07 18.80 3.13
C VAL A 43 17.44 18.49 3.75
N LEU A 44 18.43 18.15 2.93
CA LEU A 44 19.77 17.88 3.43
C LEU A 44 20.57 19.18 3.56
N GLU A 45 21.60 19.14 4.42
CA GLU A 45 22.53 20.27 4.58
C GLU A 45 23.20 20.63 3.25
N PRO A 46 23.52 21.91 3.04
CA PRO A 46 24.22 22.36 1.84
C PRO A 46 25.54 21.60 1.64
N GLY A 47 25.73 21.02 0.44
CA GLY A 47 26.92 20.25 0.12
C GLY A 47 26.85 18.76 0.51
N ALA A 48 25.78 18.30 1.13
CA ALA A 48 25.57 16.88 1.38
C ALA A 48 25.38 16.10 0.08
N ARG A 49 25.76 14.83 0.08
CA ARG A 49 25.52 13.94 -1.07
C ARG A 49 24.03 13.66 -1.21
N PRO A 50 23.48 13.77 -2.43
CA PRO A 50 22.08 13.41 -2.65
C PRO A 50 21.78 11.96 -2.26
N LEU A 51 20.59 11.73 -1.70
CA LEU A 51 20.08 10.42 -1.35
C LEU A 51 18.88 10.08 -2.25
N THR A 52 18.85 8.85 -2.75
CA THR A 52 17.69 8.27 -3.39
C THR A 52 16.88 7.52 -2.34
N VAL A 53 15.69 8.00 -2.04
CA VAL A 53 14.78 7.37 -1.07
C VAL A 53 13.63 6.71 -1.84
N LEU A 54 13.42 5.42 -1.61
CA LEU A 54 12.23 4.74 -2.07
C LEU A 54 11.19 4.73 -0.93
N HIS A 55 10.10 5.47 -1.13
CA HIS A 55 8.96 5.48 -0.22
C HIS A 55 7.93 4.46 -0.67
N ILE A 56 7.56 3.57 0.22
CA ILE A 56 6.56 2.51 0.03
C ILE A 56 5.45 2.73 1.05
N SER A 57 4.21 2.59 0.63
CA SER A 57 3.03 2.70 1.48
C SER A 57 1.86 1.95 0.86
N ASP A 58 0.91 1.51 1.70
CA ASP A 58 -0.42 1.03 1.28
C ASP A 58 -0.34 -0.11 0.25
N LEU A 59 0.55 -1.06 0.44
CA LEU A 59 0.70 -2.20 -0.47
C LEU A 59 -0.56 -3.08 -0.49
N HIS A 60 -1.26 -3.21 0.64
CA HIS A 60 -2.44 -4.07 0.77
C HIS A 60 -2.26 -5.38 0.00
N MET A 61 -1.15 -6.07 0.32
CA MET A 61 -0.68 -7.21 -0.45
C MET A 61 -1.58 -8.43 -0.29
N ALA A 62 -1.87 -9.08 -1.43
CA ALA A 62 -2.50 -10.37 -1.48
C ALA A 62 -1.71 -11.32 -2.39
N PRO A 63 -1.73 -12.66 -2.15
CA PRO A 63 -0.84 -13.60 -2.83
C PRO A 63 -1.03 -13.66 -4.35
N TRP A 64 -2.21 -13.33 -4.86
CA TRP A 64 -2.51 -13.34 -6.31
C TRP A 64 -2.12 -12.06 -7.06
N GLN A 65 -1.63 -11.01 -6.38
CA GLN A 65 -1.30 -9.73 -7.01
C GLN A 65 0.08 -9.74 -7.67
N ARG A 66 0.38 -10.74 -8.50
CA ARG A 66 1.71 -10.95 -9.10
C ARG A 66 2.22 -9.74 -9.87
N ALA A 67 1.36 -9.05 -10.64
CA ALA A 67 1.76 -7.85 -11.39
C ALA A 67 2.29 -6.74 -10.46
N LYS A 68 1.63 -6.53 -9.30
CA LYS A 68 2.08 -5.58 -8.27
C LYS A 68 3.43 -6.02 -7.67
N GLN A 69 3.53 -7.30 -7.31
CA GLN A 69 4.74 -7.86 -6.73
C GLN A 69 5.94 -7.68 -7.66
N GLU A 70 5.80 -8.03 -8.93
CA GLU A 70 6.86 -7.87 -9.94
C GLU A 70 7.21 -6.41 -10.20
N TRP A 71 6.21 -5.53 -10.22
CA TRP A 71 6.45 -4.10 -10.39
C TRP A 71 7.30 -3.52 -9.23
N ILE A 72 6.96 -3.89 -7.98
CA ILE A 72 7.72 -3.46 -6.78
C ILE A 72 9.15 -4.00 -6.85
N ARG A 73 9.32 -5.28 -7.18
CA ARG A 73 10.66 -5.89 -7.36
C ARG A 73 11.49 -5.12 -8.39
N GLY A 74 10.86 -4.71 -9.50
CA GLY A 74 11.49 -3.94 -10.55
C GLY A 74 12.02 -2.56 -10.09
N LEU A 75 11.52 -2.01 -8.99
CA LEU A 75 12.00 -0.73 -8.45
C LEU A 75 13.44 -0.82 -7.90
N ALA A 76 13.96 -2.01 -7.63
CA ALA A 76 15.34 -2.20 -7.22
C ALA A 76 16.36 -1.68 -8.25
N VAL A 77 15.98 -1.56 -9.52
CA VAL A 77 16.83 -0.97 -10.58
C VAL A 77 17.22 0.49 -10.30
N TYR A 78 16.49 1.18 -9.43
CA TYR A 78 16.79 2.56 -9.05
C TYR A 78 17.84 2.65 -7.94
N GLU A 79 18.31 1.53 -7.41
CA GLU A 79 19.38 1.45 -6.38
C GLU A 79 19.16 2.47 -5.25
N PRO A 80 18.03 2.41 -4.53
CA PRO A 80 17.76 3.36 -3.47
C PRO A 80 18.79 3.25 -2.34
N ASP A 81 19.13 4.38 -1.74
CA ASP A 81 20.05 4.47 -0.60
C ASP A 81 19.32 4.22 0.72
N LEU A 82 18.02 4.41 0.72
CA LEU A 82 17.14 4.26 1.88
C LEU A 82 15.74 3.82 1.43
N ILE A 83 15.16 2.89 2.18
CA ILE A 83 13.75 2.54 2.08
C ILE A 83 12.98 3.17 3.24
N VAL A 84 11.83 3.77 2.96
CA VAL A 84 10.88 4.26 3.97
C VAL A 84 9.56 3.58 3.70
N ASP A 85 9.12 2.75 4.63
CA ASP A 85 7.83 2.06 4.57
C ASP A 85 6.89 2.66 5.63
N THR A 86 5.73 3.13 5.20
CA THR A 86 4.77 3.82 6.07
C THR A 86 3.52 2.99 6.36
N GLY A 87 3.60 1.67 6.17
CA GLY A 87 2.59 0.73 6.64
C GLY A 87 1.50 0.42 5.62
N ASP A 88 0.47 -0.28 6.10
CA ASP A 88 -0.64 -0.84 5.34
C ASP A 88 -0.18 -1.82 4.25
N ASN A 89 0.79 -2.65 4.60
CA ASN A 89 1.42 -3.61 3.70
C ASN A 89 0.57 -4.86 3.46
N LEU A 90 -0.14 -5.32 4.50
CA LEU A 90 -0.93 -6.53 4.44
C LEU A 90 -2.38 -6.24 3.99
N GLY A 91 -2.88 -7.01 3.06
CA GLY A 91 -4.25 -6.93 2.57
C GLY A 91 -5.00 -8.28 2.59
N HIS A 92 -4.36 -9.34 3.08
CA HIS A 92 -4.92 -10.68 3.12
C HIS A 92 -4.14 -11.54 4.13
N GLU A 93 -4.77 -12.61 4.69
CA GLU A 93 -4.14 -13.54 5.63
C GLU A 93 -2.80 -14.12 5.11
N ARG A 94 -2.71 -14.36 3.83
CA ARG A 94 -1.51 -14.82 3.13
C ARG A 94 -0.78 -13.69 2.41
N GLY A 95 -0.99 -12.45 2.81
CA GLY A 95 -0.37 -11.27 2.20
C GLY A 95 1.14 -11.24 2.38
N LEU A 96 1.63 -11.79 3.48
CA LEU A 96 3.04 -11.85 3.83
C LEU A 96 3.89 -12.52 2.73
N GLU A 97 3.43 -13.62 2.15
CA GLU A 97 4.12 -14.30 1.04
C GLU A 97 4.40 -13.33 -0.14
N GLY A 98 3.43 -12.45 -0.41
CA GLY A 98 3.55 -11.45 -1.48
C GLY A 98 4.47 -10.29 -1.11
N VAL A 99 4.46 -9.86 0.16
CA VAL A 99 5.35 -8.82 0.69
C VAL A 99 6.80 -9.31 0.65
N GLU A 100 7.07 -10.50 1.17
CA GLU A 100 8.39 -11.14 1.13
C GLU A 100 8.91 -11.24 -0.29
N TYR A 101 8.09 -11.76 -1.20
CA TYR A 101 8.49 -11.88 -2.60
C TYR A 101 8.81 -10.51 -3.23
N ALA A 102 7.97 -9.51 -2.98
CA ALA A 102 8.11 -8.18 -3.58
C ALA A 102 9.33 -7.43 -3.08
N LEU A 103 9.65 -7.54 -1.77
CA LEU A 103 10.65 -6.71 -1.11
C LEU A 103 12.01 -7.39 -0.93
N GLU A 104 12.15 -8.69 -1.18
CA GLU A 104 13.42 -9.41 -1.10
C GLU A 104 14.58 -8.74 -1.87
N PRO A 105 14.40 -8.12 -3.06
CA PRO A 105 15.49 -7.42 -3.76
C PRO A 105 16.10 -6.24 -3.02
N PHE A 106 15.43 -5.74 -1.97
CA PHE A 106 15.90 -4.60 -1.17
C PHE A 106 16.70 -5.03 0.07
N ARG A 107 16.99 -6.32 0.21
CA ARG A 107 17.79 -6.87 1.30
C ARG A 107 19.18 -6.20 1.35
N GLY A 108 19.53 -5.74 2.55
CA GLY A 108 20.81 -5.05 2.80
C GLY A 108 20.80 -3.56 2.44
N ILE A 109 19.73 -3.04 1.85
CA ILE A 109 19.52 -1.60 1.71
C ILE A 109 18.97 -1.07 3.05
N PRO A 110 19.59 -0.02 3.63
CA PRO A 110 19.05 0.59 4.85
C PRO A 110 17.58 0.96 4.71
N GLY A 111 16.79 0.71 5.73
CA GLY A 111 15.37 1.05 5.69
C GLY A 111 14.80 1.33 7.08
N VAL A 112 13.63 1.93 7.07
CA VAL A 112 12.80 2.16 8.25
C VAL A 112 11.37 1.81 7.93
N PHE A 113 10.62 1.33 8.92
CA PHE A 113 9.20 1.02 8.74
C PHE A 113 8.35 1.33 9.97
N VAL A 114 7.07 1.58 9.73
CA VAL A 114 6.01 1.60 10.73
C VAL A 114 4.86 0.70 10.23
N ASN A 115 4.05 0.23 11.16
CA ASN A 115 2.83 -0.50 10.82
C ASN A 115 1.66 0.47 10.66
N GLY A 116 0.79 0.23 9.70
CA GLY A 116 -0.52 0.85 9.60
C GLY A 116 -1.61 -0.06 10.16
N SER A 117 -2.83 0.45 10.27
CA SER A 117 -3.98 -0.29 10.83
C SER A 117 -4.29 -1.59 10.08
N ASN A 118 -4.10 -1.60 8.78
CA ASN A 118 -4.33 -2.80 7.94
C ASN A 118 -3.21 -3.84 8.02
N ASP A 119 -2.13 -3.57 8.76
CA ASP A 119 -1.12 -4.59 9.06
C ASP A 119 -1.52 -5.46 10.24
N TYR A 120 -2.46 -4.99 11.06
CA TYR A 120 -3.00 -5.75 12.21
C TYR A 120 -4.27 -6.52 11.84
N HIS A 121 -5.14 -5.93 11.02
CA HIS A 121 -6.48 -6.43 10.78
C HIS A 121 -6.78 -6.55 9.29
N GLY A 122 -7.22 -7.73 8.89
CA GLY A 122 -7.62 -8.01 7.52
C GLY A 122 -8.85 -7.19 7.08
N PRO A 123 -9.02 -7.01 5.76
CA PRO A 123 -10.13 -6.24 5.21
C PRO A 123 -11.47 -6.87 5.59
N MET A 124 -12.35 -6.08 6.18
CA MET A 124 -13.73 -6.47 6.47
C MET A 124 -14.66 -6.05 5.34
N LEU A 125 -15.48 -6.98 4.86
CA LEU A 125 -16.55 -6.67 3.93
C LEU A 125 -17.61 -5.81 4.65
N LYS A 126 -17.57 -4.50 4.44
CA LYS A 126 -18.59 -3.58 4.93
C LYS A 126 -19.68 -3.45 3.86
N ASN A 127 -20.95 -3.70 4.24
CA ASN A 127 -22.07 -3.42 3.36
C ASN A 127 -22.20 -1.89 3.21
N PRO A 128 -22.03 -1.30 2.02
CA PRO A 128 -22.09 0.15 1.83
C PRO A 128 -23.46 0.73 2.20
N PHE A 129 -24.52 -0.06 2.18
CA PHE A 129 -25.88 0.39 2.53
C PHE A 129 -26.08 0.57 4.04
N THR A 130 -25.21 0.00 4.89
CA THR A 130 -25.29 0.22 6.35
C THR A 130 -25.01 1.69 6.71
N TYR A 131 -24.35 2.44 5.85
CA TYR A 131 -24.15 3.88 6.03
C TYR A 131 -25.49 4.66 6.11
N PHE A 132 -26.56 4.13 5.50
CA PHE A 132 -27.89 4.73 5.46
C PHE A 132 -28.86 4.15 6.50
N THR A 133 -28.50 3.06 7.18
CA THR A 133 -29.41 2.31 8.07
C THR A 133 -29.06 2.45 9.56
N GLY A 134 -28.04 3.23 9.92
CA GLY A 134 -27.61 3.46 11.31
C GLY A 134 -26.34 2.68 11.70
N PRO A 135 -25.92 2.79 12.96
CA PRO A 135 -24.70 2.13 13.44
C PRO A 135 -24.76 0.62 13.25
N SER A 136 -23.70 0.03 12.73
CA SER A 136 -23.61 -1.42 12.54
C SER A 136 -23.35 -2.11 13.89
N GLU A 137 -24.31 -2.87 14.38
CA GLU A 137 -24.19 -3.68 15.61
C GLU A 137 -23.48 -5.03 15.40
N LYS A 138 -23.11 -5.36 14.17
CA LYS A 138 -22.41 -6.62 13.87
C LYS A 138 -20.90 -6.45 14.07
N HIS A 139 -20.44 -6.78 15.24
CA HIS A 139 -19.02 -7.06 15.51
C HIS A 139 -18.63 -8.36 14.77
N HIS A 140 -18.15 -8.24 13.55
CA HIS A 140 -17.33 -9.31 12.99
C HIS A 140 -15.95 -9.12 13.60
N GLU A 141 -15.45 -10.12 14.31
CA GLU A 141 -14.05 -10.11 14.76
C GLU A 141 -13.16 -9.97 13.54
N PRO A 142 -12.28 -8.96 13.51
CA PRO A 142 -11.36 -8.79 12.39
C PRO A 142 -10.41 -9.99 12.35
N VAL A 143 -10.11 -10.46 11.14
CA VAL A 143 -9.10 -11.48 10.96
C VAL A 143 -7.75 -10.86 11.31
N ASN A 144 -7.05 -11.43 12.30
CA ASN A 144 -5.70 -10.99 12.64
C ASN A 144 -4.73 -11.43 11.54
N LEU A 145 -3.93 -10.50 11.06
CA LEU A 145 -2.89 -10.76 10.09
C LEU A 145 -1.56 -11.12 10.77
N ASP A 146 -0.63 -11.70 10.03
CA ASP A 146 0.69 -12.05 10.55
C ASP A 146 1.63 -10.84 10.58
N THR A 147 1.27 -9.84 11.40
CA THR A 147 2.06 -8.62 11.62
C THR A 147 3.46 -8.94 12.13
N ARG A 148 3.58 -9.93 13.05
CA ARG A 148 4.88 -10.30 13.62
C ARG A 148 5.79 -10.95 12.59
N GLY A 149 5.25 -11.78 11.70
CA GLY A 149 5.99 -12.35 10.58
C GLY A 149 6.51 -11.25 9.66
N MET A 150 5.66 -10.26 9.35
CA MET A 150 6.03 -9.11 8.52
C MET A 150 7.14 -8.27 9.17
N GLU A 151 7.02 -7.92 10.45
CA GLU A 151 8.05 -7.18 11.19
C GLU A 151 9.38 -7.96 11.20
N SER A 152 9.35 -9.25 11.49
CA SER A 152 10.53 -10.12 11.47
C SER A 152 11.18 -10.17 10.09
N PHE A 153 10.38 -10.20 9.02
CA PHE A 153 10.88 -10.15 7.66
C PHE A 153 11.56 -8.80 7.39
N PHE A 154 10.94 -7.66 7.71
CA PHE A 154 11.54 -6.34 7.50
C PHE A 154 12.85 -6.16 8.28
N GLU A 155 12.88 -6.60 9.54
CA GLU A 155 14.11 -6.62 10.34
C GLU A 155 15.19 -7.51 9.71
N SER A 156 14.79 -8.64 9.09
CA SER A 156 15.72 -9.51 8.35
C SER A 156 16.29 -8.87 7.08
N LEU A 157 15.58 -7.90 6.48
CA LEU A 157 16.09 -7.08 5.38
C LEU A 157 17.14 -6.06 5.86
N GLY A 158 17.21 -5.79 7.18
CA GLY A 158 18.06 -4.78 7.81
C GLY A 158 17.33 -3.47 8.11
N TRP A 159 15.99 -3.46 8.09
CA TRP A 159 15.20 -2.26 8.33
C TRP A 159 14.93 -2.07 9.83
N LEU A 160 14.84 -0.81 10.25
CA LEU A 160 14.58 -0.44 11.65
C LEU A 160 13.08 -0.25 11.87
N ASN A 161 12.56 -0.93 12.87
CA ASN A 161 11.21 -0.73 13.36
C ASN A 161 11.11 0.63 14.07
N LEU A 162 10.17 1.46 13.61
CA LEU A 162 9.89 2.79 14.14
C LEU A 162 8.54 2.88 14.85
N ASN A 163 7.86 1.77 15.11
CA ASN A 163 6.57 1.78 15.82
C ASN A 163 6.72 2.47 17.18
N ASN A 164 6.16 3.67 17.32
CA ASN A 164 6.19 4.51 18.51
C ASN A 164 7.61 4.75 19.07
N THR A 165 8.59 4.93 18.20
CA THR A 165 9.98 5.12 18.61
C THR A 165 10.74 6.05 17.67
N ALA A 166 11.91 6.48 18.12
CA ALA A 166 12.84 7.27 17.32
C ALA A 166 14.15 6.51 17.11
N ARG A 167 14.75 6.64 15.93
CA ARG A 167 16.03 6.06 15.55
C ARG A 167 16.82 7.06 14.71
N ALA A 168 18.13 6.85 14.66
CA ALA A 168 19.00 7.60 13.76
C ALA A 168 19.91 6.64 13.00
N MET A 169 20.22 6.97 11.75
CA MET A 169 21.22 6.28 10.95
C MET A 169 22.03 7.27 10.12
N THR A 170 23.21 6.86 9.70
CA THR A 170 24.06 7.66 8.82
C THR A 170 24.10 7.02 7.44
N ILE A 171 23.68 7.76 6.41
CA ILE A 171 23.66 7.31 5.01
C ILE A 171 24.46 8.31 4.17
N LYS A 172 25.44 7.82 3.42
CA LYS A 172 26.35 8.65 2.59
C LYS A 172 26.95 9.86 3.33
N GLY A 173 27.16 9.74 4.64
CA GLY A 173 27.72 10.79 5.49
C GLY A 173 26.68 11.75 6.11
N SER A 174 25.42 11.69 5.70
CA SER A 174 24.33 12.45 6.32
C SER A 174 23.72 11.67 7.47
N ARG A 175 23.65 12.28 8.66
CA ARG A 175 22.93 11.73 9.81
C ARG A 175 21.45 12.06 9.66
N LEU A 176 20.64 11.03 9.58
CA LEU A 176 19.16 11.14 9.47
C LEU A 176 18.53 10.67 10.76
N GLU A 177 17.57 11.44 11.25
CA GLU A 177 16.78 11.11 12.43
C GLU A 177 15.33 10.82 12.00
N PHE A 178 14.79 9.72 12.50
CA PHE A 178 13.46 9.23 12.17
C PHE A 178 12.64 9.11 13.44
N VAL A 179 11.41 9.56 13.37
CA VAL A 179 10.40 9.36 14.42
C VAL A 179 9.20 8.71 13.77
N GLY A 180 8.79 7.57 14.28
CA GLY A 180 7.64 6.84 13.79
C GLY A 180 6.56 6.68 14.86
N VAL A 181 5.32 6.70 14.39
CA VAL A 181 4.14 6.31 15.14
C VAL A 181 3.43 5.23 14.35
N ASN A 182 2.88 4.24 15.03
CA ASN A 182 1.99 3.27 14.39
C ASN A 182 0.53 3.65 14.64
N ASP A 183 -0.35 3.10 13.83
CA ASP A 183 -1.80 3.30 13.95
C ASP A 183 -2.42 2.24 14.88
#